data_7b61d9c3383f81bda675cae91272a2b5
#
_entry.id   7b61d9c3383f81bda675cae91272a2b5
#
_cell.length_a   1.000
_cell.length_b   1.000
_cell.length_c   1.000
_cell.angle_alpha   90.00
_cell.angle_beta   90.00
_cell.angle_gamma   90.00
#
_symmetry.space_group_name_H-M   'P 1'
#
loop_
_entity.id
_entity.type
_entity.pdbx_description
1 polymer ?
#
loop_
_entity_poly.entity_id
_entity_poly.type
_entity_poly.pdbx_seq_one_letter_code
_entity_poly.pdbx_strand_id
1 'polypeptide(L)'
;MTEGSARILVVDDNEDNRYTLTRRLRREGYDDLVTAGDGREALDLLLAERFDLVLLDLMMPLMGGDEVLARLKADPARRNIPVIMISASTELESVVRCIERGADDYLPKPFNPVLLRARVGACLEKKRLYDQEVAHLALIEQERRRADELLHAILPAPAVAELKAMATVAPRRHEDVAVLFLDVVGFTSFCEAYAPEAVVDNLSRLVEAFEELTDRHGLEKIKTLGDALMATGNLLVANADPVMAALRCAESTVRAARLLPTGWELRVGLHVGPVVAGVVGRKKFSFDLWGDTVNVAARLAGHGAEAGIHLSEAAWQRVARRVRAAPLGPVPIKGKGPMAVYRLETATG
;
A
#
# COMPACT_ATOMS: atom_id res chain seq x y z
N MET A 1 32.75 -1.24 -2.07
CA MET A 1 32.12 -0.33 -1.09
C MET A 1 33.02 -0.35 0.11
N THR A 2 33.69 0.74 0.42
CA THR A 2 34.51 0.92 1.61
C THR A 2 33.64 0.60 2.82
N GLU A 3 34.00 -0.43 3.59
CA GLU A 3 33.41 -0.73 4.89
C GLU A 3 33.53 0.55 5.70
N GLY A 4 32.39 1.19 6.01
CA GLY A 4 32.36 2.36 6.86
C GLY A 4 32.98 1.98 8.19
N SER A 5 33.96 2.75 8.64
CA SER A 5 34.60 2.53 9.94
C SER A 5 33.52 2.52 11.02
N ALA A 6 33.48 1.43 11.80
CA ALA A 6 32.52 1.31 12.89
C ALA A 6 32.72 2.43 13.90
N ARG A 7 31.63 3.10 14.33
CA ARG A 7 31.65 4.18 15.30
C ARG A 7 31.60 3.62 16.72
N ILE A 8 32.66 3.82 17.47
CA ILE A 8 32.83 3.22 18.79
C ILE A 8 32.91 4.29 19.87
N LEU A 9 32.07 4.16 20.92
CA LEU A 9 32.14 5.01 22.10
C LEU A 9 33.03 4.33 23.15
N VAL A 10 34.02 5.05 23.67
CA VAL A 10 34.92 4.59 24.75
C VAL A 10 34.66 5.44 25.99
N VAL A 11 34.16 4.81 27.04
CA VAL A 11 33.76 5.44 28.30
C VAL A 11 34.62 4.93 29.45
N ASP A 12 35.39 5.80 30.04
CA ASP A 12 36.24 5.52 31.20
C ASP A 12 36.57 6.86 31.90
N ASP A 13 36.54 6.96 33.20
CA ASP A 13 36.84 8.21 33.94
C ASP A 13 38.33 8.57 33.87
N ASN A 14 39.21 7.59 33.69
CA ASN A 14 40.66 7.78 33.58
C ASN A 14 41.07 8.09 32.13
N GLU A 15 41.68 9.26 31.91
CA GLU A 15 42.15 9.70 30.61
C GLU A 15 43.19 8.77 29.98
N ASP A 16 44.13 8.20 30.76
CA ASP A 16 45.16 7.27 30.27
C ASP A 16 44.52 5.99 29.74
N ASN A 17 43.45 5.53 30.36
CA ASN A 17 42.68 4.39 29.87
C ASN A 17 42.01 4.69 28.53
N ARG A 18 41.31 5.84 28.44
CA ARG A 18 40.71 6.29 27.15
C ARG A 18 41.74 6.40 26.05
N TYR A 19 42.87 7.04 26.34
CA TYR A 19 43.98 7.16 25.39
C TYR A 19 44.52 5.78 24.96
N THR A 20 44.75 4.88 25.89
CA THR A 20 45.26 3.55 25.60
C THR A 20 44.30 2.74 24.75
N LEU A 21 43.02 2.74 25.06
CA LEU A 21 41.96 2.04 24.30
C LEU A 21 41.84 2.61 22.88
N THR A 22 41.69 3.94 22.75
CA THR A 22 41.56 4.58 21.44
C THR A 22 42.77 4.36 20.56
N ARG A 23 44.01 4.43 21.10
CA ARG A 23 45.24 4.14 20.38
C ARG A 23 45.29 2.69 19.89
N ARG A 24 44.82 1.72 20.68
CA ARG A 24 44.77 0.31 20.30
C ARG A 24 43.71 0.07 19.24
N LEU A 25 42.53 0.64 19.38
CA LEU A 25 41.46 0.53 18.40
C LEU A 25 41.86 1.09 17.04
N ARG A 26 42.54 2.26 17.03
CA ARG A 26 43.10 2.83 15.78
C ARG A 26 44.12 1.91 15.10
N ARG A 27 44.93 1.18 15.86
CA ARG A 27 45.87 0.21 15.28
C ARG A 27 45.20 -1.00 14.65
N GLU A 28 43.96 -1.30 15.09
CA GLU A 28 43.11 -2.36 14.51
C GLU A 28 42.23 -1.83 13.36
N GLY A 29 42.37 -0.54 12.97
CA GLY A 29 41.67 0.04 11.81
C GLY A 29 40.34 0.73 12.16
N TYR A 30 40.04 0.95 13.45
CA TYR A 30 38.86 1.70 13.87
C TYR A 30 39.21 3.18 14.07
N ASP A 31 38.78 4.05 13.17
CA ASP A 31 39.14 5.47 13.17
C ASP A 31 38.05 6.38 13.74
N ASP A 32 36.76 5.97 13.66
CA ASP A 32 35.64 6.74 14.19
C ASP A 32 35.41 6.41 15.68
N LEU A 33 36.18 7.07 16.52
CA LEU A 33 36.21 6.85 17.96
C LEU A 33 35.78 8.13 18.68
N VAL A 34 34.77 7.99 19.55
CA VAL A 34 34.31 9.03 20.45
C VAL A 34 34.61 8.62 21.87
N THR A 35 34.95 9.56 22.75
CA THR A 35 35.28 9.29 24.15
C THR A 35 34.35 10.04 25.08
N ALA A 36 34.03 9.46 26.23
CA ALA A 36 33.33 10.11 27.34
C ALA A 36 34.07 9.87 28.65
N GLY A 37 34.10 10.87 29.51
CA GLY A 37 34.79 10.83 30.80
C GLY A 37 33.93 10.35 31.96
N ASP A 38 32.61 10.26 31.79
CA ASP A 38 31.69 9.77 32.80
C ASP A 38 30.42 9.19 32.15
N GLY A 39 29.58 8.56 33.01
CA GLY A 39 28.35 7.91 32.55
C GLY A 39 27.28 8.89 32.05
N ARG A 40 27.28 10.14 32.50
CA ARG A 40 26.33 11.16 32.07
C ARG A 40 26.63 11.61 30.64
N GLU A 41 27.90 11.99 30.41
CA GLU A 41 28.39 12.35 29.09
C GLU A 41 28.15 11.20 28.08
N ALA A 42 28.40 9.95 28.52
CA ALA A 42 28.15 8.79 27.69
C ALA A 42 26.67 8.67 27.28
N LEU A 43 25.72 8.86 28.19
CA LEU A 43 24.29 8.82 27.87
C LEU A 43 23.88 9.98 26.97
N ASP A 44 24.37 11.18 27.18
CA ASP A 44 24.07 12.33 26.35
C ASP A 44 24.56 12.11 24.90
N LEU A 45 25.75 11.55 24.71
CA LEU A 45 26.27 11.13 23.40
C LEU A 45 25.43 10.02 22.77
N LEU A 46 25.07 8.99 23.54
CA LEU A 46 24.24 7.88 23.07
C LEU A 46 22.81 8.34 22.67
N LEU A 47 22.32 9.42 23.25
CA LEU A 47 21.04 10.03 22.87
C LEU A 47 21.15 10.86 21.60
N ALA A 48 22.27 11.57 21.42
CA ALA A 48 22.47 12.48 20.29
C ALA A 48 22.94 11.79 19.01
N GLU A 49 23.72 10.70 19.14
CA GLU A 49 24.44 10.09 18.04
C GLU A 49 24.23 8.56 17.99
N ARG A 50 24.56 7.95 16.86
CA ARG A 50 24.51 6.50 16.68
C ARG A 50 25.90 5.90 16.88
N PHE A 51 25.96 4.77 17.58
CA PHE A 51 27.17 4.00 17.80
C PHE A 51 26.96 2.52 17.45
N ASP A 52 28.04 1.89 16.99
CA ASP A 52 28.05 0.47 16.64
C ASP A 52 28.54 -0.41 17.79
N LEU A 53 29.28 0.19 18.74
CA LEU A 53 29.79 -0.48 19.93
C LEU A 53 30.06 0.53 21.05
N VAL A 54 29.86 0.13 22.29
CA VAL A 54 30.26 0.87 23.49
C VAL A 54 31.27 0.03 24.30
N LEU A 55 32.44 0.60 24.58
CA LEU A 55 33.37 0.12 25.60
C LEU A 55 33.12 0.94 26.87
N LEU A 56 32.65 0.32 27.94
CA LEU A 56 32.10 1.00 29.11
C LEU A 56 32.76 0.55 30.38
N ASP A 57 33.46 1.46 31.06
CA ASP A 57 34.01 1.18 32.41
C ASP A 57 32.88 0.97 33.43
N LEU A 58 33.02 -0.02 34.24
CA LEU A 58 32.08 -0.36 35.31
C LEU A 58 32.08 0.66 36.45
N MET A 59 33.27 1.09 36.86
CA MET A 59 33.48 1.92 38.04
C MET A 59 33.85 3.35 37.67
N MET A 60 32.85 4.21 37.64
CA MET A 60 33.03 5.64 37.34
C MET A 60 32.34 6.51 38.42
N PRO A 61 32.85 7.72 38.73
CA PRO A 61 32.20 8.63 39.63
C PRO A 61 30.87 9.16 39.03
N LEU A 62 29.99 9.63 39.91
CA LEU A 62 28.66 10.19 39.59
C LEU A 62 27.66 9.17 39.06
N MET A 63 27.99 8.45 37.97
CA MET A 63 27.14 7.46 37.33
C MET A 63 28.01 6.26 36.91
N GLY A 64 27.78 5.09 37.50
CA GLY A 64 28.49 3.86 37.15
C GLY A 64 28.09 3.28 35.80
N GLY A 65 28.98 2.47 35.24
CA GLY A 65 28.70 1.84 33.92
C GLY A 65 27.52 0.87 33.95
N ASP A 66 27.23 0.26 35.11
CA ASP A 66 26.05 -0.59 35.27
C ASP A 66 24.73 0.18 35.16
N GLU A 67 24.70 1.42 35.62
CA GLU A 67 23.52 2.31 35.44
C GLU A 67 23.37 2.75 33.99
N VAL A 68 24.48 3.11 33.32
CA VAL A 68 24.49 3.45 31.87
C VAL A 68 23.98 2.26 31.06
N LEU A 69 24.51 1.06 31.33
CA LEU A 69 24.07 -0.19 30.68
C LEU A 69 22.56 -0.42 30.85
N ALA A 70 22.06 -0.30 32.09
CA ALA A 70 20.64 -0.51 32.37
C ALA A 70 19.74 0.46 31.60
N ARG A 71 20.11 1.74 31.55
CA ARG A 71 19.37 2.77 30.80
C ARG A 71 19.42 2.52 29.29
N LEU A 72 20.59 2.15 28.76
CA LEU A 72 20.76 1.84 27.33
C LEU A 72 19.93 0.62 26.91
N LYS A 73 19.96 -0.45 27.72
CA LYS A 73 19.21 -1.69 27.40
C LYS A 73 17.69 -1.55 27.63
N ALA A 74 17.26 -0.58 28.43
CA ALA A 74 15.84 -0.24 28.57
C ALA A 74 15.27 0.58 27.39
N ASP A 75 16.12 1.23 26.59
CA ASP A 75 15.69 2.01 25.43
C ASP A 75 15.49 1.12 24.20
N PRO A 76 14.26 0.97 23.68
CA PRO A 76 13.98 0.14 22.50
C PRO A 76 14.77 0.54 21.24
N ALA A 77 15.13 1.81 21.10
CA ALA A 77 15.86 2.31 19.95
C ALA A 77 17.37 1.99 20.02
N ARG A 78 17.90 1.77 21.22
CA ARG A 78 19.34 1.66 21.48
C ARG A 78 19.78 0.36 22.12
N ARG A 79 18.84 -0.43 22.67
CA ARG A 79 19.15 -1.70 23.38
C ARG A 79 19.98 -2.70 22.55
N ASN A 80 19.96 -2.56 21.22
CA ASN A 80 20.71 -3.43 20.31
C ASN A 80 22.14 -2.94 20.02
N ILE A 81 22.57 -1.83 20.65
CA ILE A 81 23.98 -1.44 20.62
C ILE A 81 24.74 -2.39 21.55
N PRO A 82 25.74 -3.11 21.05
CA PRO A 82 26.55 -3.99 21.89
C PRO A 82 27.39 -3.20 22.87
N VAL A 83 27.52 -3.72 24.07
CA VAL A 83 28.29 -3.13 25.16
C VAL A 83 29.30 -4.12 25.68
N ILE A 84 30.57 -3.76 25.65
CA ILE A 84 31.66 -4.48 26.31
C ILE A 84 31.97 -3.74 27.61
N MET A 85 31.69 -4.38 28.73
CA MET A 85 32.04 -3.82 30.06
C MET A 85 33.55 -3.94 30.32
N ILE A 86 34.12 -2.88 30.87
CA ILE A 86 35.53 -2.84 31.28
C ILE A 86 35.60 -2.83 32.79
N SER A 87 36.47 -3.66 33.40
CA SER A 87 36.59 -3.70 34.83
C SER A 87 37.98 -4.11 35.28
N ALA A 88 38.41 -3.52 36.41
CA ALA A 88 39.62 -3.98 37.15
C ALA A 88 39.35 -5.20 37.98
N SER A 89 38.08 -5.52 38.27
CA SER A 89 37.69 -6.67 39.11
C SER A 89 37.79 -7.98 38.31
N THR A 90 38.49 -8.95 38.83
CA THR A 90 38.50 -10.34 38.35
C THR A 90 37.44 -11.18 39.04
N GLU A 91 36.61 -10.58 39.88
CA GLU A 91 35.54 -11.30 40.58
C GLU A 91 34.45 -11.75 39.60
N LEU A 92 34.29 -13.05 39.52
CA LEU A 92 33.34 -13.71 38.62
C LEU A 92 31.91 -13.18 38.79
N GLU A 93 31.53 -12.82 40.01
CA GLU A 93 30.21 -12.29 40.33
C GLU A 93 29.91 -10.94 39.68
N SER A 94 30.89 -10.05 39.53
CA SER A 94 30.72 -8.76 38.88
C SER A 94 30.53 -8.91 37.37
N VAL A 95 31.26 -9.85 36.76
CA VAL A 95 31.13 -10.20 35.35
C VAL A 95 29.76 -10.81 35.05
N VAL A 96 29.33 -11.76 35.86
CA VAL A 96 28.02 -12.43 35.72
C VAL A 96 26.90 -11.38 35.80
N ARG A 97 26.92 -10.48 36.78
CA ARG A 97 25.93 -9.41 36.92
C ARG A 97 25.86 -8.48 35.69
N CYS A 98 27.00 -8.14 35.10
CA CYS A 98 27.00 -7.31 33.87
C CYS A 98 26.36 -8.03 32.68
N ILE A 99 26.66 -9.33 32.51
CA ILE A 99 26.08 -10.14 31.44
C ILE A 99 24.57 -10.33 31.64
N GLU A 100 24.12 -10.62 32.86
CA GLU A 100 22.69 -10.73 33.23
C GLU A 100 21.92 -9.43 32.97
N ARG A 101 22.58 -8.27 33.10
CA ARG A 101 22.00 -6.96 32.78
C ARG A 101 22.06 -6.59 31.30
N GLY A 102 22.55 -7.47 30.44
CA GLY A 102 22.54 -7.33 29.01
C GLY A 102 23.84 -6.80 28.39
N ALA A 103 24.97 -6.82 29.12
CA ALA A 103 26.26 -6.62 28.48
C ALA A 103 26.55 -7.75 27.49
N ASP A 104 27.10 -7.43 26.32
CA ASP A 104 27.39 -8.41 25.29
C ASP A 104 28.71 -9.15 25.57
N ASP A 105 29.65 -8.49 26.26
CA ASP A 105 30.92 -9.05 26.64
C ASP A 105 31.59 -8.22 27.77
N TYR A 106 32.78 -8.65 28.17
CA TYR A 106 33.55 -8.04 29.22
C TYR A 106 35.05 -8.07 28.91
N LEU A 107 35.80 -7.03 29.32
CA LEU A 107 37.23 -6.88 29.11
C LEU A 107 37.94 -6.53 30.43
N PRO A 108 38.86 -7.36 30.94
CA PRO A 108 39.62 -7.06 32.18
C PRO A 108 40.71 -6.02 31.96
N LYS A 109 40.93 -5.15 32.97
CA LYS A 109 42.11 -4.31 33.08
C LYS A 109 43.22 -5.15 33.79
N PRO A 110 44.52 -5.11 33.31
CA PRO A 110 45.04 -4.34 32.21
C PRO A 110 44.66 -4.90 30.86
N PHE A 111 44.42 -4.04 29.87
CA PHE A 111 43.90 -4.41 28.54
C PHE A 111 44.86 -5.32 27.76
N ASN A 112 44.45 -6.54 27.52
CA ASN A 112 45.15 -7.44 26.60
C ASN A 112 44.76 -7.08 25.13
N PRO A 113 45.75 -6.76 24.26
CA PRO A 113 45.41 -6.35 22.86
C PRO A 113 44.71 -7.46 22.07
N VAL A 114 45.07 -8.71 22.27
CA VAL A 114 44.46 -9.87 21.58
C VAL A 114 43.01 -10.04 21.96
N LEU A 115 42.73 -9.96 23.30
CA LEU A 115 41.36 -10.05 23.81
C LEU A 115 40.52 -8.86 23.34
N LEU A 116 41.03 -7.62 23.38
CA LEU A 116 40.32 -6.44 22.89
C LEU A 116 39.92 -6.61 21.42
N ARG A 117 40.85 -6.98 20.56
CA ARG A 117 40.58 -7.22 19.14
C ARG A 117 39.53 -8.29 18.94
N ALA A 118 39.64 -9.44 19.61
CA ALA A 118 38.73 -10.56 19.44
C ALA A 118 37.29 -10.19 19.87
N ARG A 119 37.14 -9.51 21.03
CA ARG A 119 35.83 -9.14 21.57
C ARG A 119 35.16 -8.01 20.79
N VAL A 120 35.90 -6.96 20.43
CA VAL A 120 35.41 -5.87 19.59
C VAL A 120 34.99 -6.42 18.23
N GLY A 121 35.81 -7.23 17.59
CA GLY A 121 35.47 -7.85 16.31
C GLY A 121 34.20 -8.72 16.39
N ALA A 122 34.09 -9.57 17.42
CA ALA A 122 32.90 -10.41 17.58
C ALA A 122 31.60 -9.59 17.82
N CYS A 123 31.68 -8.56 18.67
CA CYS A 123 30.53 -7.71 18.95
C CYS A 123 30.09 -6.89 17.71
N LEU A 124 31.05 -6.33 16.97
CA LEU A 124 30.75 -5.58 15.75
C LEU A 124 30.20 -6.50 14.64
N GLU A 125 30.72 -7.71 14.48
CA GLU A 125 30.19 -8.68 13.53
C GLU A 125 28.76 -9.09 13.86
N LYS A 126 28.49 -9.37 15.16
CA LYS A 126 27.12 -9.63 15.65
C LYS A 126 26.19 -8.48 15.34
N LYS A 127 26.63 -7.22 15.59
CA LYS A 127 25.86 -6.01 15.29
C LYS A 127 25.59 -5.88 13.81
N ARG A 128 26.61 -6.08 12.97
CA ARG A 128 26.50 -6.03 11.52
C ARG A 128 25.49 -7.03 10.98
N LEU A 129 25.55 -8.27 11.44
CA LEU A 129 24.61 -9.32 11.05
C LEU A 129 23.18 -9.00 11.46
N TYR A 130 23.00 -8.50 12.69
CA TYR A 130 21.69 -8.06 13.18
C TYR A 130 21.10 -6.91 12.32
N ASP A 131 21.92 -5.89 12.04
CA ASP A 131 21.47 -4.75 11.22
C ASP A 131 21.14 -5.17 9.78
N GLN A 132 21.90 -6.10 9.21
CA GLN A 132 21.60 -6.68 7.90
C GLN A 132 20.27 -7.46 7.91
N GLU A 133 20.01 -8.24 8.96
CA GLU A 133 18.75 -8.97 9.09
C GLU A 133 17.55 -8.00 9.19
N VAL A 134 17.66 -6.97 10.03
CA VAL A 134 16.60 -5.94 10.17
C VAL A 134 16.36 -5.22 8.83
N ALA A 135 17.41 -4.83 8.14
CA ALA A 135 17.29 -4.18 6.83
C ALA A 135 16.66 -5.11 5.78
N HIS A 136 17.03 -6.39 5.79
CA HIS A 136 16.47 -7.39 4.87
C HIS A 136 14.97 -7.63 5.12
N LEU A 137 14.57 -7.77 6.39
CA LEU A 137 13.16 -7.91 6.76
C LEU A 137 12.34 -6.67 6.36
N ALA A 138 12.88 -5.47 6.55
CA ALA A 138 12.23 -4.23 6.13
C ALA A 138 12.03 -4.17 4.60
N LEU A 139 13.02 -4.63 3.83
CA LEU A 139 12.93 -4.70 2.37
C LEU A 139 11.86 -5.70 1.92
N ILE A 140 11.83 -6.90 2.51
CA ILE A 140 10.80 -7.92 2.20
C ILE A 140 9.40 -7.37 2.47
N GLU A 141 9.20 -6.70 3.59
CA GLU A 141 7.90 -6.13 3.93
C GLU A 141 7.50 -5.00 2.97
N GLN A 142 8.45 -4.18 2.53
CA GLN A 142 8.21 -3.15 1.52
C GLN A 142 7.80 -3.75 0.17
N GLU A 143 8.52 -4.77 -0.31
CA GLU A 143 8.22 -5.46 -1.56
C GLU A 143 6.85 -6.16 -1.50
N ARG A 144 6.53 -6.76 -0.34
CA ARG A 144 5.23 -7.37 -0.11
C ARG A 144 4.10 -6.34 -0.20
N ARG A 145 4.23 -5.19 0.46
CA ARG A 145 3.23 -4.11 0.38
C ARG A 145 3.04 -3.62 -1.05
N ARG A 146 4.14 -3.40 -1.77
CA ARG A 146 4.08 -2.98 -3.16
C ARG A 146 3.38 -4.01 -4.07
N ALA A 147 3.66 -5.29 -3.88
CA ALA A 147 2.97 -6.36 -4.60
C ALA A 147 1.47 -6.39 -4.30
N ASP A 148 1.10 -6.16 -3.03
CA ASP A 148 -0.29 -6.08 -2.60
C ASP A 148 -1.03 -4.89 -3.22
N GLU A 149 -0.42 -3.71 -3.24
CA GLU A 149 -0.97 -2.51 -3.89
C GLU A 149 -1.22 -2.74 -5.40
N LEU A 150 -0.27 -3.37 -6.10
CA LEU A 150 -0.41 -3.70 -7.51
C LEU A 150 -1.55 -4.71 -7.76
N LEU A 151 -1.72 -5.70 -6.88
CA LEU A 151 -2.84 -6.63 -6.98
C LEU A 151 -4.19 -5.94 -6.78
N HIS A 152 -4.29 -5.04 -5.80
CA HIS A 152 -5.51 -4.27 -5.54
C HIS A 152 -5.83 -3.25 -6.65
N ALA A 153 -4.84 -2.80 -7.41
CA ALA A 153 -5.05 -1.94 -8.58
C ALA A 153 -5.69 -2.70 -9.77
N ILE A 154 -5.60 -4.05 -9.78
CA ILE A 154 -6.09 -4.88 -10.89
C ILE A 154 -7.34 -5.66 -10.51
N LEU A 155 -7.46 -6.11 -9.26
CA LEU A 155 -8.54 -6.97 -8.79
C LEU A 155 -9.23 -6.36 -7.57
N PRO A 156 -10.55 -6.54 -7.43
CA PRO A 156 -11.29 -6.12 -6.24
C PRO A 156 -10.76 -6.80 -4.97
N ALA A 157 -10.82 -6.11 -3.83
CA ALA A 157 -10.29 -6.59 -2.56
C ALA A 157 -10.77 -8.01 -2.15
N PRO A 158 -12.05 -8.39 -2.29
CA PRO A 158 -12.48 -9.76 -2.00
C PRO A 158 -11.82 -10.81 -2.90
N ALA A 159 -11.62 -10.50 -4.19
CA ALA A 159 -10.94 -11.40 -5.13
C ALA A 159 -9.45 -11.54 -4.82
N VAL A 160 -8.77 -10.46 -4.41
CA VAL A 160 -7.37 -10.50 -3.94
C VAL A 160 -7.24 -11.37 -2.69
N ALA A 161 -8.13 -11.23 -1.72
CA ALA A 161 -8.11 -12.03 -0.50
C ALA A 161 -8.28 -13.54 -0.80
N GLU A 162 -9.23 -13.90 -1.67
CA GLU A 162 -9.46 -15.29 -2.07
C GLU A 162 -8.28 -15.85 -2.90
N LEU A 163 -7.73 -15.06 -3.82
CA LEU A 163 -6.57 -15.45 -4.63
C LEU A 163 -5.33 -15.72 -3.74
N LYS A 164 -5.09 -14.90 -2.71
CA LYS A 164 -4.00 -15.13 -1.75
C LYS A 164 -4.20 -16.37 -0.90
N ALA A 165 -5.44 -16.66 -0.52
CA ALA A 165 -5.74 -17.80 0.34
C ALA A 165 -5.76 -19.14 -0.40
N MET A 166 -6.25 -19.15 -1.64
CA MET A 166 -6.56 -20.39 -2.39
C MET A 166 -5.87 -20.49 -3.75
N ALA A 167 -5.10 -19.49 -4.17
CA ALA A 167 -4.49 -19.35 -5.51
C ALA A 167 -5.52 -19.35 -6.67
N THR A 168 -6.80 -19.28 -6.37
CA THR A 168 -7.91 -19.24 -7.33
C THR A 168 -9.03 -18.36 -6.78
N VAL A 169 -9.88 -17.84 -7.67
CA VAL A 169 -11.10 -17.11 -7.29
C VAL A 169 -12.29 -17.86 -7.88
N ALA A 170 -13.16 -18.36 -7.03
CA ALA A 170 -14.33 -19.12 -7.46
C ALA A 170 -15.37 -18.19 -8.11
N PRO A 171 -15.92 -18.56 -9.28
CA PRO A 171 -17.01 -17.80 -9.87
C PRO A 171 -18.25 -17.87 -8.97
N ARG A 172 -18.91 -16.73 -8.78
CA ARG A 172 -20.10 -16.61 -7.93
C ARG A 172 -21.26 -15.98 -8.68
N ARG A 173 -22.45 -16.49 -8.42
CA ARG A 173 -23.70 -15.91 -8.91
C ARG A 173 -24.18 -14.87 -7.89
N HIS A 174 -24.48 -13.68 -8.40
CA HIS A 174 -25.05 -12.57 -7.64
C HIS A 174 -26.42 -12.24 -8.22
N GLU A 175 -27.39 -12.11 -7.35
CA GLU A 175 -28.73 -11.69 -7.71
C GLU A 175 -28.88 -10.18 -7.55
N ASP A 176 -29.83 -9.59 -8.26
CA ASP A 176 -30.24 -8.18 -8.10
C ASP A 176 -29.08 -7.16 -8.28
N VAL A 177 -28.22 -7.39 -9.28
CA VAL A 177 -27.12 -6.49 -9.61
C VAL A 177 -27.56 -5.47 -10.64
N ALA A 178 -27.42 -4.19 -10.34
CA ALA A 178 -27.57 -3.12 -11.32
C ALA A 178 -26.31 -3.02 -12.19
N VAL A 179 -26.45 -3.13 -13.49
CA VAL A 179 -25.35 -3.04 -14.46
C VAL A 179 -25.52 -1.77 -15.27
N LEU A 180 -24.51 -0.90 -15.23
CA LEU A 180 -24.42 0.37 -15.90
C LEU A 180 -23.35 0.29 -17.00
N PHE A 181 -23.75 0.56 -18.25
CA PHE A 181 -22.85 0.80 -19.38
C PHE A 181 -22.96 2.24 -19.84
N LEU A 182 -21.81 2.84 -20.15
CA LEU A 182 -21.72 4.15 -20.78
C LEU A 182 -20.82 4.04 -22.01
N ASP A 183 -21.15 4.76 -23.06
CA ASP A 183 -20.44 4.76 -24.35
C ASP A 183 -20.37 6.18 -24.88
N VAL A 184 -19.24 6.59 -25.45
CA VAL A 184 -19.02 7.97 -25.94
C VAL A 184 -19.59 8.09 -27.33
N VAL A 185 -20.45 9.09 -27.56
CA VAL A 185 -21.01 9.37 -28.88
C VAL A 185 -19.91 9.92 -29.81
N GLY A 186 -19.71 9.26 -30.95
CA GLY A 186 -18.75 9.72 -31.96
C GLY A 186 -17.28 9.52 -31.63
N PHE A 187 -16.93 8.65 -30.68
CA PHE A 187 -15.54 8.41 -30.28
C PHE A 187 -14.64 7.97 -31.44
N THR A 188 -15.12 7.12 -32.36
CA THR A 188 -14.36 6.69 -33.53
C THR A 188 -13.92 7.86 -34.38
N SER A 189 -14.84 8.79 -34.69
CA SER A 189 -14.53 10.00 -35.45
C SER A 189 -13.57 10.94 -34.68
N PHE A 190 -13.67 10.97 -33.36
CA PHE A 190 -12.72 11.70 -32.51
C PHE A 190 -11.31 11.12 -32.64
N CYS A 191 -11.16 9.78 -32.58
CA CYS A 191 -9.87 9.12 -32.78
C CYS A 191 -9.24 9.37 -34.15
N GLU A 192 -10.06 9.55 -35.21
CA GLU A 192 -9.57 9.87 -36.56
C GLU A 192 -9.12 11.33 -36.69
N ALA A 193 -9.70 12.23 -35.89
CA ALA A 193 -9.46 13.68 -35.99
C ALA A 193 -8.33 14.20 -35.10
N TYR A 194 -7.96 13.49 -34.05
CA TYR A 194 -7.03 13.97 -33.03
C TYR A 194 -5.79 13.06 -32.89
N ALA A 195 -4.69 13.64 -32.40
CA ALA A 195 -3.46 12.92 -32.12
C ALA A 195 -3.67 11.85 -31.01
N PRO A 196 -2.97 10.68 -31.06
CA PRO A 196 -3.16 9.61 -30.11
C PRO A 196 -3.02 10.03 -28.65
N GLU A 197 -2.09 10.92 -28.35
CA GLU A 197 -1.85 11.45 -27.00
C GLU A 197 -3.07 12.22 -26.49
N ALA A 198 -3.69 13.04 -27.34
CA ALA A 198 -4.90 13.79 -26.99
C ALA A 198 -6.10 12.87 -26.78
N VAL A 199 -6.22 11.80 -27.56
CA VAL A 199 -7.27 10.78 -27.38
C VAL A 199 -7.13 10.11 -26.02
N VAL A 200 -5.93 9.64 -25.68
CA VAL A 200 -5.66 8.95 -24.40
C VAL A 200 -5.84 9.90 -23.21
N ASP A 201 -5.32 11.14 -23.28
CA ASP A 201 -5.46 12.11 -22.19
C ASP A 201 -6.93 12.45 -21.89
N ASN A 202 -7.73 12.72 -22.92
CA ASN A 202 -9.14 13.02 -22.72
C ASN A 202 -9.94 11.80 -22.22
N LEU A 203 -9.65 10.61 -22.74
CA LEU A 203 -10.29 9.38 -22.26
C LEU A 203 -9.91 9.12 -20.80
N SER A 204 -8.66 9.31 -20.40
CA SER A 204 -8.20 9.16 -19.01
C SER A 204 -8.96 10.09 -18.07
N ARG A 205 -9.16 11.34 -18.43
CA ARG A 205 -9.97 12.30 -17.63
C ARG A 205 -11.42 11.84 -17.46
N LEU A 206 -12.03 11.28 -18.50
CA LEU A 206 -13.38 10.72 -18.38
C LEU A 206 -13.40 9.51 -17.46
N VAL A 207 -12.42 8.62 -17.58
CA VAL A 207 -12.28 7.42 -16.74
C VAL A 207 -12.08 7.80 -15.28
N GLU A 208 -11.18 8.74 -14.97
CA GLU A 208 -10.93 9.25 -13.62
C GLU A 208 -12.20 9.86 -13.00
N ALA A 209 -12.89 10.71 -13.75
CA ALA A 209 -14.16 11.28 -13.28
C ALA A 209 -15.22 10.20 -13.03
N PHE A 210 -15.27 9.17 -13.88
CA PHE A 210 -16.19 8.04 -13.67
C PHE A 210 -15.85 7.21 -12.44
N GLU A 211 -14.56 6.94 -12.18
CA GLU A 211 -14.09 6.23 -10.98
C GLU A 211 -14.49 6.97 -9.70
N GLU A 212 -14.24 8.28 -9.62
CA GLU A 212 -14.66 9.09 -8.49
C GLU A 212 -16.20 9.09 -8.27
N LEU A 213 -16.95 9.11 -9.37
CA LEU A 213 -18.42 9.09 -9.32
C LEU A 213 -18.97 7.72 -8.95
N THR A 214 -18.36 6.62 -9.41
CA THR A 214 -18.75 5.28 -8.97
C THR A 214 -18.56 5.12 -7.48
N ASP A 215 -17.41 5.51 -6.94
CA ASP A 215 -17.13 5.47 -5.51
C ASP A 215 -18.12 6.31 -4.70
N ARG A 216 -18.39 7.55 -5.14
CA ARG A 216 -19.33 8.48 -4.48
C ARG A 216 -20.75 7.95 -4.41
N HIS A 217 -21.17 7.20 -5.42
CA HIS A 217 -22.54 6.64 -5.51
C HIS A 217 -22.61 5.19 -5.01
N GLY A 218 -21.53 4.60 -4.51
CA GLY A 218 -21.47 3.23 -3.99
C GLY A 218 -21.66 2.17 -5.09
N LEU A 219 -21.05 2.42 -6.25
CA LEU A 219 -20.90 1.47 -7.34
C LEU A 219 -19.45 1.00 -7.45
N GLU A 220 -19.25 -0.12 -8.10
CA GLU A 220 -17.92 -0.60 -8.47
C GLU A 220 -17.69 -0.45 -9.99
N LYS A 221 -16.63 0.24 -10.40
CA LYS A 221 -16.14 0.19 -11.77
C LYS A 221 -15.58 -1.21 -12.04
N ILE A 222 -16.04 -1.86 -13.09
CA ILE A 222 -15.61 -3.22 -13.46
C ILE A 222 -14.51 -3.16 -14.52
N LYS A 223 -14.73 -2.45 -15.60
CA LYS A 223 -13.77 -2.36 -16.69
C LYS A 223 -14.06 -1.21 -17.65
N THR A 224 -13.04 -0.90 -18.45
CA THR A 224 -13.11 -0.04 -19.62
C THR A 224 -12.97 -0.91 -20.86
N LEU A 225 -13.83 -0.72 -21.87
CA LEU A 225 -13.88 -1.49 -23.13
C LEU A 225 -13.80 -0.49 -24.30
N GLY A 226 -12.59 -0.10 -24.71
CA GLY A 226 -12.42 1.02 -25.64
C GLY A 226 -12.87 2.32 -24.98
N ASP A 227 -13.89 2.95 -25.52
CA ASP A 227 -14.56 4.14 -24.98
C ASP A 227 -15.77 3.83 -24.10
N ALA A 228 -16.13 2.56 -23.98
CA ALA A 228 -17.22 2.15 -23.10
C ALA A 228 -16.74 1.89 -21.66
N LEU A 229 -17.52 2.37 -20.70
CA LEU A 229 -17.28 2.20 -19.28
C LEU A 229 -18.36 1.31 -18.67
N MET A 230 -17.98 0.41 -17.79
CA MET A 230 -18.90 -0.50 -17.10
C MET A 230 -18.74 -0.40 -15.59
N ALA A 231 -19.87 -0.21 -14.90
CA ALA A 231 -19.94 -0.26 -13.44
C ALA A 231 -21.13 -1.08 -12.96
N THR A 232 -21.09 -1.47 -11.68
CA THR A 232 -22.17 -2.25 -11.06
C THR A 232 -22.51 -1.70 -9.68
N GLY A 233 -23.76 -1.92 -9.28
CA GLY A 233 -24.20 -1.73 -7.90
C GLY A 233 -24.74 -3.04 -7.31
N ASN A 234 -24.50 -3.27 -6.04
CA ASN A 234 -24.88 -4.47 -5.30
C ASN A 234 -24.14 -5.76 -5.76
N LEU A 235 -22.90 -5.63 -6.20
CA LEU A 235 -22.07 -6.77 -6.59
C LEU A 235 -21.10 -7.17 -5.47
N LEU A 236 -20.16 -6.31 -5.15
CA LEU A 236 -19.13 -6.53 -4.13
C LEU A 236 -19.51 -5.87 -2.81
N VAL A 237 -20.14 -4.70 -2.89
CA VAL A 237 -20.65 -3.97 -1.74
C VAL A 237 -22.18 -3.98 -1.79
N ALA A 238 -22.79 -4.41 -0.69
CA ALA A 238 -24.24 -4.46 -0.60
C ALA A 238 -24.85 -3.05 -0.73
N ASN A 239 -25.84 -2.90 -1.61
CA ASN A 239 -26.53 -1.65 -1.85
C ASN A 239 -28.06 -1.89 -1.83
N ALA A 240 -28.76 -1.23 -0.93
CA ALA A 240 -30.21 -1.41 -0.77
C ALA A 240 -31.04 -0.91 -1.95
N ASP A 241 -30.49 0.02 -2.76
CA ASP A 241 -31.16 0.59 -3.93
C ASP A 241 -30.17 0.77 -5.11
N PRO A 242 -29.69 -0.35 -5.65
CA PRO A 242 -28.60 -0.35 -6.65
C PRO A 242 -28.99 0.35 -7.96
N VAL A 243 -30.27 0.27 -8.35
CA VAL A 243 -30.76 0.90 -9.59
C VAL A 243 -30.75 2.42 -9.47
N MET A 244 -31.21 2.96 -8.35
CA MET A 244 -31.19 4.42 -8.13
C MET A 244 -29.75 4.94 -7.98
N ALA A 245 -28.88 4.20 -7.30
CA ALA A 245 -27.47 4.55 -7.18
C ALA A 245 -26.79 4.61 -8.56
N ALA A 246 -27.03 3.60 -9.40
CA ALA A 246 -26.53 3.54 -10.78
C ALA A 246 -27.08 4.69 -11.64
N LEU A 247 -28.37 5.01 -11.48
CA LEU A 247 -28.98 6.13 -12.21
C LEU A 247 -28.36 7.48 -11.84
N ARG A 248 -28.17 7.75 -10.55
CA ARG A 248 -27.50 8.99 -10.09
C ARG A 248 -26.05 9.08 -10.55
N CYS A 249 -25.34 7.97 -10.54
CA CYS A 249 -23.99 7.88 -11.09
C CYS A 249 -24.00 8.23 -12.58
N ALA A 250 -24.91 7.63 -13.36
CA ALA A 250 -25.08 7.91 -14.79
C ALA A 250 -25.34 9.40 -15.08
N GLU A 251 -26.29 10.03 -14.36
CA GLU A 251 -26.59 11.46 -14.50
C GLU A 251 -25.36 12.33 -14.18
N SER A 252 -24.63 11.97 -13.11
CA SER A 252 -23.44 12.70 -12.68
C SER A 252 -22.32 12.56 -13.72
N THR A 253 -22.12 11.36 -14.30
CA THR A 253 -21.11 11.09 -15.33
C THR A 253 -21.44 11.81 -16.63
N VAL A 254 -22.70 11.81 -17.05
CA VAL A 254 -23.14 12.57 -18.24
C VAL A 254 -22.87 14.07 -18.08
N ARG A 255 -23.14 14.64 -16.91
CA ARG A 255 -22.79 16.04 -16.63
C ARG A 255 -21.30 16.28 -16.63
N ALA A 256 -20.51 15.40 -15.99
CA ALA A 256 -19.06 15.52 -15.96
C ALA A 256 -18.44 15.45 -17.36
N ALA A 257 -18.88 14.52 -18.20
CA ALA A 257 -18.42 14.37 -19.59
C ALA A 257 -18.64 15.63 -20.44
N ARG A 258 -19.79 16.30 -20.25
CA ARG A 258 -20.10 17.56 -20.94
C ARG A 258 -19.23 18.74 -20.48
N LEU A 259 -18.74 18.69 -19.22
CA LEU A 259 -17.86 19.73 -18.68
C LEU A 259 -16.37 19.51 -19.04
N LEU A 260 -16.01 18.36 -19.57
CA LEU A 260 -14.67 18.12 -20.10
C LEU A 260 -14.40 19.00 -21.32
N PRO A 261 -13.12 19.30 -21.65
CA PRO A 261 -12.77 20.12 -22.83
C PRO A 261 -13.34 19.60 -24.14
N THR A 262 -13.58 18.29 -24.23
CA THR A 262 -14.20 17.63 -25.40
C THR A 262 -15.70 17.83 -25.51
N GLY A 263 -16.37 18.14 -24.40
CA GLY A 263 -17.82 18.25 -24.35
C GLY A 263 -18.54 16.96 -24.75
N TRP A 264 -17.98 15.79 -24.39
CA TRP A 264 -18.52 14.52 -24.87
C TRP A 264 -19.93 14.24 -24.37
N GLU A 265 -20.73 13.73 -25.29
CA GLU A 265 -22.04 13.19 -25.00
C GLU A 265 -21.96 11.67 -24.80
N LEU A 266 -22.75 11.16 -23.87
CA LEU A 266 -22.75 9.75 -23.51
C LEU A 266 -24.08 9.08 -23.82
N ARG A 267 -24.00 7.85 -24.31
CA ARG A 267 -25.11 6.89 -24.34
C ARG A 267 -24.97 5.98 -23.12
N VAL A 268 -26.06 5.81 -22.41
CA VAL A 268 -26.07 5.04 -21.16
C VAL A 268 -27.14 3.99 -21.20
N GLY A 269 -26.77 2.75 -20.82
CA GLY A 269 -27.69 1.63 -20.64
C GLY A 269 -27.68 1.12 -19.21
N LEU A 270 -28.85 1.05 -18.60
CA LEU A 270 -29.05 0.54 -17.23
C LEU A 270 -30.02 -0.64 -17.22
N HIS A 271 -29.54 -1.76 -16.72
CA HIS A 271 -30.36 -2.95 -16.50
C HIS A 271 -30.06 -3.57 -15.12
N VAL A 272 -31.01 -4.35 -14.57
CA VAL A 272 -30.86 -5.04 -13.30
C VAL A 272 -31.25 -6.50 -13.45
N GLY A 273 -30.48 -7.38 -12.82
CA GLY A 273 -30.73 -8.82 -12.84
C GLY A 273 -29.53 -9.63 -12.33
N PRO A 274 -29.60 -10.97 -12.46
CA PRO A 274 -28.54 -11.85 -12.02
C PRO A 274 -27.30 -11.79 -12.93
N VAL A 275 -26.10 -11.88 -12.31
CA VAL A 275 -24.82 -12.00 -13.01
C VAL A 275 -23.96 -13.09 -12.38
N VAL A 276 -22.99 -13.59 -13.14
CA VAL A 276 -21.89 -14.42 -12.60
C VAL A 276 -20.64 -13.55 -12.61
N ALA A 277 -19.99 -13.41 -11.45
CA ALA A 277 -18.74 -12.68 -11.31
C ALA A 277 -17.58 -13.64 -11.02
N GLY A 278 -16.39 -13.34 -11.53
CA GLY A 278 -15.21 -14.18 -11.28
C GLY A 278 -13.94 -13.59 -11.90
N VAL A 279 -12.84 -14.30 -11.69
CA VAL A 279 -11.54 -13.96 -12.28
C VAL A 279 -11.20 -14.98 -13.37
N VAL A 280 -10.81 -14.49 -14.54
CA VAL A 280 -10.33 -15.32 -15.65
C VAL A 280 -8.90 -14.99 -15.99
N GLY A 281 -8.20 -15.97 -16.58
CA GLY A 281 -6.81 -15.85 -17.01
C GLY A 281 -5.83 -16.52 -16.04
N ARG A 282 -4.66 -16.91 -16.57
CA ARG A 282 -3.53 -17.44 -15.76
C ARG A 282 -2.33 -16.50 -15.75
N LYS A 283 -2.09 -15.79 -16.84
CA LYS A 283 -0.97 -14.83 -16.98
C LYS A 283 -1.41 -13.38 -16.81
N LYS A 284 -2.63 -13.09 -17.23
CA LYS A 284 -3.29 -11.79 -17.06
C LYS A 284 -4.63 -12.05 -16.40
N PHE A 285 -4.71 -11.80 -15.12
CA PHE A 285 -5.95 -11.88 -14.38
C PHE A 285 -6.86 -10.72 -14.78
N SER A 286 -8.15 -11.02 -14.98
CA SER A 286 -9.18 -10.02 -15.19
C SER A 286 -10.41 -10.42 -14.40
N PHE A 287 -10.85 -9.55 -13.52
CA PHE A 287 -12.16 -9.66 -12.88
C PHE A 287 -13.21 -9.21 -13.87
N ASP A 288 -14.23 -10.03 -14.10
CA ASP A 288 -15.28 -9.74 -15.05
C ASP A 288 -16.63 -10.31 -14.65
N LEU A 289 -17.66 -9.91 -15.39
CA LEU A 289 -19.04 -10.33 -15.22
C LEU A 289 -19.59 -10.98 -16.46
N TRP A 290 -20.36 -12.04 -16.24
CA TRP A 290 -21.05 -12.75 -17.32
C TRP A 290 -22.53 -12.89 -16.99
N GLY A 291 -23.33 -12.89 -18.03
CA GLY A 291 -24.76 -13.10 -17.94
C GLY A 291 -25.54 -12.22 -18.91
N ASP A 292 -26.79 -12.57 -19.04
CA ASP A 292 -27.71 -11.84 -19.90
C ASP A 292 -27.90 -10.37 -19.48
N THR A 293 -27.87 -10.13 -18.15
CA THR A 293 -27.97 -8.78 -17.56
C THR A 293 -26.91 -7.83 -18.11
N VAL A 294 -25.67 -8.30 -18.23
CA VAL A 294 -24.56 -7.52 -18.79
C VAL A 294 -24.80 -7.20 -20.26
N ASN A 295 -25.24 -8.19 -21.04
CA ASN A 295 -25.50 -8.02 -22.46
C ASN A 295 -26.67 -7.05 -22.74
N VAL A 296 -27.70 -7.09 -21.92
CA VAL A 296 -28.85 -6.16 -22.06
C VAL A 296 -28.41 -4.73 -21.79
N ALA A 297 -27.70 -4.48 -20.69
CA ALA A 297 -27.19 -3.15 -20.34
C ALA A 297 -26.29 -2.58 -21.47
N ALA A 298 -25.35 -3.40 -21.99
CA ALA A 298 -24.47 -2.99 -23.09
C ALA A 298 -25.26 -2.63 -24.38
N ARG A 299 -26.29 -3.40 -24.71
CA ARG A 299 -27.12 -3.14 -25.88
C ARG A 299 -28.00 -1.92 -25.74
N LEU A 300 -28.46 -1.61 -24.52
CA LEU A 300 -29.18 -0.36 -24.24
C LEU A 300 -28.28 0.86 -24.42
N ALA A 301 -27.01 0.79 -24.02
CA ALA A 301 -26.04 1.85 -24.28
C ALA A 301 -25.76 2.04 -25.79
N GLY A 302 -25.64 0.93 -26.53
CA GLY A 302 -25.45 0.99 -28.00
C GLY A 302 -26.72 1.25 -28.80
N HIS A 303 -27.89 1.46 -28.16
CA HIS A 303 -29.15 1.68 -28.85
C HIS A 303 -29.33 3.17 -29.21
N GLY A 304 -29.58 3.42 -30.50
CA GLY A 304 -29.83 4.78 -31.02
C GLY A 304 -28.56 5.59 -31.35
N ALA A 305 -28.73 6.62 -32.16
CA ALA A 305 -27.66 7.55 -32.52
C ALA A 305 -27.49 8.67 -31.50
N GLU A 306 -28.51 8.92 -30.66
CA GLU A 306 -28.58 10.07 -29.77
C GLU A 306 -28.11 9.73 -28.35
N ALA A 307 -27.48 10.72 -27.71
CA ALA A 307 -27.12 10.66 -26.29
C ALA A 307 -28.36 10.51 -25.38
N GLY A 308 -28.21 9.79 -24.30
CA GLY A 308 -29.30 9.64 -23.34
C GLY A 308 -29.11 8.46 -22.39
N ILE A 309 -29.91 8.43 -21.32
CA ILE A 309 -29.93 7.37 -20.35
C ILE A 309 -31.12 6.46 -20.62
N HIS A 310 -30.83 5.22 -20.97
CA HIS A 310 -31.84 4.21 -21.33
C HIS A 310 -31.94 3.16 -20.22
N LEU A 311 -33.15 2.93 -19.76
CA LEU A 311 -33.47 1.92 -18.75
C LEU A 311 -34.25 0.77 -19.39
N SER A 312 -33.92 -0.44 -19.03
CA SER A 312 -34.81 -1.58 -19.28
C SER A 312 -36.09 -1.45 -18.47
N GLU A 313 -37.13 -2.19 -18.84
CA GLU A 313 -38.36 -2.26 -18.04
C GLU A 313 -38.09 -2.69 -16.59
N ALA A 314 -37.24 -3.68 -16.37
CA ALA A 314 -36.87 -4.13 -15.02
C ALA A 314 -36.20 -3.05 -14.17
N ALA A 315 -35.31 -2.24 -14.76
CA ALA A 315 -34.69 -1.11 -14.11
C ALA A 315 -35.72 0.03 -13.88
N TRP A 316 -36.55 0.33 -14.88
CA TRP A 316 -37.57 1.34 -14.79
C TRP A 316 -38.56 1.07 -13.65
N GLN A 317 -39.08 -0.14 -13.51
CA GLN A 317 -40.03 -0.52 -12.46
C GLN A 317 -39.49 -0.24 -11.05
N ARG A 318 -38.16 -0.31 -10.84
CA ARG A 318 -37.51 -0.02 -9.55
C ARG A 318 -37.49 1.48 -9.20
N VAL A 319 -37.52 2.35 -10.19
CA VAL A 319 -37.34 3.80 -10.01
C VAL A 319 -38.54 4.66 -10.45
N ALA A 320 -39.56 4.08 -11.08
CA ALA A 320 -40.69 4.75 -11.73
C ALA A 320 -41.45 5.74 -10.84
N ARG A 321 -41.46 5.54 -9.51
CA ARG A 321 -42.10 6.43 -8.55
C ARG A 321 -41.29 7.68 -8.20
N ARG A 322 -40.01 7.69 -8.59
CA ARG A 322 -39.01 8.70 -8.14
C ARG A 322 -38.41 9.52 -9.29
N VAL A 323 -38.51 9.03 -10.51
CA VAL A 323 -37.97 9.72 -11.71
C VAL A 323 -39.00 9.69 -12.85
N ARG A 324 -38.83 10.56 -13.83
CA ARG A 324 -39.63 10.57 -15.05
C ARG A 324 -38.83 9.98 -16.21
N ALA A 325 -39.50 9.17 -17.01
CA ALA A 325 -38.90 8.64 -18.25
C ALA A 325 -39.97 8.46 -19.32
N ALA A 326 -39.62 8.77 -20.53
CA ALA A 326 -40.48 8.56 -21.69
C ALA A 326 -40.32 7.13 -22.23
N PRO A 327 -41.42 6.41 -22.51
CA PRO A 327 -41.34 5.11 -23.14
C PRO A 327 -40.89 5.26 -24.61
N LEU A 328 -39.87 4.49 -25.01
CA LEU A 328 -39.40 4.40 -26.39
C LEU A 328 -40.13 3.30 -27.20
N GLY A 329 -41.02 2.57 -26.53
CA GLY A 329 -41.70 1.39 -27.09
C GLY A 329 -40.85 0.13 -27.10
N PRO A 330 -41.26 -0.91 -27.80
CA PRO A 330 -40.53 -2.16 -27.92
C PRO A 330 -39.32 -2.01 -28.85
N VAL A 331 -38.14 -1.96 -28.24
CA VAL A 331 -36.86 -1.88 -28.94
C VAL A 331 -36.35 -3.29 -29.24
N PRO A 332 -35.95 -3.63 -30.46
CA PRO A 332 -35.39 -4.96 -30.76
C PRO A 332 -34.02 -5.13 -30.12
N ILE A 333 -33.92 -5.97 -29.11
CA ILE A 333 -32.67 -6.35 -28.44
C ILE A 333 -32.15 -7.63 -29.09
N LYS A 334 -30.98 -7.59 -29.73
CA LYS A 334 -30.38 -8.76 -30.40
C LYS A 334 -30.35 -9.98 -29.46
N GLY A 335 -31.01 -11.08 -29.87
CA GLY A 335 -31.08 -12.34 -29.13
C GLY A 335 -32.12 -12.38 -28.00
N LYS A 336 -32.98 -11.33 -27.84
CA LYS A 336 -34.09 -11.32 -26.87
C LYS A 336 -35.44 -10.92 -27.44
N GLY A 337 -35.44 -10.45 -28.68
CA GLY A 337 -36.66 -9.87 -29.26
C GLY A 337 -36.95 -8.46 -28.75
N PRO A 338 -38.19 -7.94 -28.97
CA PRO A 338 -38.55 -6.62 -28.55
C PRO A 338 -38.66 -6.51 -27.03
N MET A 339 -38.02 -5.47 -26.45
CA MET A 339 -38.03 -5.17 -25.02
C MET A 339 -38.54 -3.74 -24.82
N ALA A 340 -39.37 -3.50 -23.79
CA ALA A 340 -39.75 -2.16 -23.40
C ALA A 340 -38.55 -1.38 -22.85
N VAL A 341 -38.28 -0.22 -23.42
CA VAL A 341 -37.15 0.66 -23.04
C VAL A 341 -37.71 2.03 -22.68
N TYR A 342 -37.13 2.64 -21.70
CA TYR A 342 -37.51 3.96 -21.20
C TYR A 342 -36.31 4.88 -21.27
N ARG A 343 -36.49 6.10 -21.80
CA ARG A 343 -35.46 7.15 -21.82
C ARG A 343 -35.68 8.10 -20.66
N LEU A 344 -34.70 8.27 -19.82
CA LEU A 344 -34.77 9.21 -18.70
C LEU A 344 -35.00 10.64 -19.22
N GLU A 345 -36.01 11.32 -18.68
CA GLU A 345 -36.20 12.75 -18.89
C GLU A 345 -35.23 13.50 -17.98
N THR A 346 -34.14 14.01 -18.54
CA THR A 346 -33.25 14.89 -17.79
C THR A 346 -33.97 16.20 -17.55
N ALA A 347 -34.05 16.66 -16.30
CA ALA A 347 -34.51 17.99 -15.99
C ALA A 347 -33.65 18.99 -16.82
N THR A 348 -34.28 19.63 -17.78
CA THR A 348 -33.69 20.77 -18.48
C THR A 348 -33.42 21.85 -17.45
N GLY A 349 -32.14 21.95 -17.01
CA GLY A 349 -31.63 23.02 -16.17
C GLY A 349 -30.96 24.05 -17.03
#